data_dc977db0fa9c0bacfcd4bd5ca4529fcb
#
_entry.id   dc977db0fa9c0bacfcd4bd5ca4529fcb
#
_cell.length_a   1.000
_cell.length_b   1.000
_cell.length_c   1.000
_cell.angle_alpha   90.00
_cell.angle_beta   90.00
_cell.angle_gamma   90.00
#
_symmetry.space_group_name_H-M   'P 1'
#
loop_
_entity.id
_entity.type
_entity.pdbx_description
1 polymer ?
#
loop_
_entity_poly.entity_id
_entity_poly.type
_entity_poly.pdbx_seq_one_letter_code
_entity_poly.pdbx_strand_id
1 'polypeptide(L)'
;MRNILLRFSRIFVGVLFIFSGLIKANDPLGFGYKLQEYFEVFHLNFLNGMATGIAILLCTLEIVLGALLLLGCWSKKVAWGLLLLIIFFTLLTFISAAFKVVTSCGCFGDAIPLTPWQSFTKDLILLTLIIVIFLNKHLIHPIFKKEAAQRNIAIAVTLVSLGFGLYTYNVLPIIDFLPYKVGAHIPSLMVIPPGEKPDEFEIMYHLRNKKTKEEKDMSDKAYLKTEIWKDENWEIIGEPAKRLVKKGFEPKIKDLNITDASGTDYTKELIENPYYNLIFVAYDLHATNEAAIGKLNALAINATQQFNIRTVLLTANSAQDAQAFIKKNNLFSEVFFADAVPLKSMVRANPGVLLMKNGVVINKWHYHNVPTFDQLSRKYFDK
;
A
#
# COMPACT_ATOMS: atom_id res chain seq x y z
N MET A 1 41.35 -5.48 -3.74
CA MET A 1 39.99 -6.03 -3.83
C MET A 1 39.13 -5.72 -2.58
N ARG A 2 39.55 -6.04 -1.35
CA ARG A 2 38.76 -5.79 -0.11
C ARG A 2 38.26 -4.35 0.06
N ASN A 3 39.10 -3.35 -0.20
CA ASN A 3 38.73 -1.94 -0.07
C ASN A 3 37.72 -1.47 -1.16
N ILE A 4 37.80 -2.04 -2.36
CA ILE A 4 36.86 -1.72 -3.45
C ILE A 4 35.48 -2.30 -3.12
N LEU A 5 35.41 -3.55 -2.69
CA LEU A 5 34.18 -4.20 -2.30
C LEU A 5 33.52 -3.47 -1.11
N LEU A 6 34.30 -3.07 -0.09
CA LEU A 6 33.78 -2.31 1.05
C LEU A 6 33.21 -0.96 0.61
N ARG A 7 33.91 -0.22 -0.27
CA ARG A 7 33.42 1.07 -0.77
C ARG A 7 32.13 0.89 -1.57
N PHE A 8 32.07 -0.10 -2.46
CA PHE A 8 30.87 -0.43 -3.22
C PHE A 8 29.71 -0.78 -2.29
N SER A 9 29.91 -1.72 -1.36
CA SER A 9 28.88 -2.14 -0.40
C SER A 9 28.35 -0.96 0.41
N ARG A 10 29.27 -0.09 0.89
CA ARG A 10 28.90 1.09 1.67
C ARG A 10 28.04 2.07 0.89
N ILE A 11 28.42 2.39 -0.35
CA ILE A 11 27.66 3.33 -1.21
C ILE A 11 26.32 2.70 -1.58
N PHE A 12 26.33 1.47 -2.07
CA PHE A 12 25.12 0.80 -2.54
C PHE A 12 24.08 0.63 -1.41
N VAL A 13 24.50 0.08 -0.27
CA VAL A 13 23.62 -0.11 0.89
C VAL A 13 23.12 1.24 1.42
N GLY A 14 24.02 2.23 1.56
CA GLY A 14 23.63 3.54 2.09
C GLY A 14 22.61 4.27 1.20
N VAL A 15 22.82 4.27 -0.11
CA VAL A 15 21.88 4.88 -1.08
C VAL A 15 20.55 4.13 -1.08
N LEU A 16 20.57 2.79 -1.09
CA LEU A 16 19.36 2.00 -1.13
C LEU A 16 18.52 2.14 0.14
N PHE A 17 19.15 2.22 1.32
CA PHE A 17 18.45 2.45 2.60
C PHE A 17 17.81 3.84 2.64
N ILE A 18 18.51 4.88 2.19
CA ILE A 18 17.92 6.23 2.07
C ILE A 18 16.74 6.22 1.11
N PHE A 19 16.91 5.64 -0.07
CA PHE A 19 15.87 5.56 -1.08
C PHE A 19 14.64 4.78 -0.57
N SER A 20 14.84 3.61 0.00
CA SER A 20 13.80 2.77 0.60
C SER A 20 13.05 3.50 1.71
N GLY A 21 13.79 4.15 2.62
CA GLY A 21 13.20 4.92 3.71
C GLY A 21 12.41 6.13 3.22
N LEU A 22 12.90 6.87 2.20
CA LEU A 22 12.20 8.02 1.63
C LEU A 22 10.91 7.62 0.91
N ILE A 23 10.92 6.54 0.12
CA ILE A 23 9.71 6.05 -0.56
C ILE A 23 8.64 5.65 0.48
N LYS A 24 9.02 4.93 1.53
CA LYS A 24 8.08 4.56 2.60
C LYS A 24 7.64 5.76 3.44
N ALA A 25 8.53 6.71 3.73
CA ALA A 25 8.18 7.94 4.44
C ALA A 25 7.31 8.88 3.59
N ASN A 26 7.29 8.73 2.27
CA ASN A 26 6.36 9.43 1.39
C ASN A 26 4.92 8.92 1.55
N ASP A 27 4.70 7.64 1.90
CA ASP A 27 3.39 7.05 2.22
C ASP A 27 3.46 6.22 3.50
N PRO A 28 3.58 6.86 4.67
CA PRO A 28 3.71 6.14 5.95
C PRO A 28 2.42 5.40 6.34
N LEU A 29 1.24 5.85 5.88
CA LEU A 29 -0.02 5.14 6.07
C LEU A 29 -0.04 3.83 5.27
N GLY A 30 0.36 3.85 4.00
CA GLY A 30 0.46 2.63 3.19
C GLY A 30 1.42 1.62 3.79
N PHE A 31 2.58 2.06 4.29
CA PHE A 31 3.50 1.17 5.01
C PHE A 31 2.92 0.71 6.36
N GLY A 32 2.19 1.56 7.07
CA GLY A 32 1.46 1.21 8.29
C GLY A 32 0.43 0.08 8.05
N TYR A 33 -0.33 0.14 6.95
CA TYR A 33 -1.26 -0.94 6.57
C TYR A 33 -0.53 -2.28 6.34
N LYS A 34 0.65 -2.25 5.72
CA LYS A 34 1.47 -3.46 5.57
C LYS A 34 1.95 -4.01 6.91
N LEU A 35 2.30 -3.16 7.86
CA LEU A 35 2.63 -3.60 9.21
C LEU A 35 1.42 -4.21 9.92
N GLN A 36 0.21 -3.66 9.73
CA GLN A 36 -1.02 -4.26 10.28
C GLN A 36 -1.25 -5.67 9.72
N GLU A 37 -1.09 -5.89 8.39
CA GLU A 37 -1.17 -7.22 7.80
C GLU A 37 -0.20 -8.20 8.49
N TYR A 38 1.04 -7.79 8.77
CA TYR A 38 2.00 -8.61 9.51
C TYR A 38 1.58 -8.83 10.97
N PHE A 39 1.07 -7.80 11.64
CA PHE A 39 0.62 -7.93 13.02
C PHE A 39 -0.56 -8.90 13.15
N GLU A 40 -1.47 -8.91 12.20
CA GLU A 40 -2.58 -9.87 12.14
C GLU A 40 -2.07 -11.31 11.96
N VAL A 41 -1.14 -11.53 11.02
CA VAL A 41 -0.52 -12.84 10.78
C VAL A 41 0.22 -13.37 12.00
N PHE A 42 0.91 -12.49 12.74
CA PHE A 42 1.65 -12.88 13.96
C PHE A 42 0.81 -12.81 15.24
N HIS A 43 -0.51 -12.57 15.13
CA HIS A 43 -1.41 -12.39 16.30
C HIS A 43 -0.99 -11.25 17.25
N LEU A 44 -0.40 -10.19 16.70
CA LEU A 44 0.03 -8.98 17.41
C LEU A 44 -0.95 -7.82 17.22
N ASN A 45 -2.24 -8.10 17.14
CA ASN A 45 -3.31 -7.13 16.81
C ASN A 45 -3.35 -5.92 17.76
N PHE A 46 -2.82 -6.06 18.99
CA PHE A 46 -2.70 -4.96 19.94
C PHE A 46 -1.77 -3.84 19.48
N LEU A 47 -0.89 -4.10 18.48
CA LEU A 47 -0.02 -3.11 17.86
C LEU A 47 -0.67 -2.35 16.69
N ASN A 48 -1.85 -2.76 16.22
CA ASN A 48 -2.50 -2.15 15.04
C ASN A 48 -2.68 -0.64 15.18
N GLY A 49 -3.05 -0.15 16.36
CA GLY A 49 -3.18 1.29 16.64
C GLY A 49 -1.86 2.07 16.58
N MET A 50 -0.71 1.39 16.70
CA MET A 50 0.63 1.99 16.66
C MET A 50 1.32 1.80 15.30
N ALA A 51 0.72 1.05 14.38
CA ALA A 51 1.35 0.63 13.13
C ALA A 51 1.93 1.79 12.31
N THR A 52 1.19 2.88 12.15
CA THR A 52 1.66 4.06 11.43
C THR A 52 2.81 4.77 12.15
N GLY A 53 2.75 4.88 13.47
CA GLY A 53 3.86 5.44 14.27
C GLY A 53 5.13 4.60 14.13
N ILE A 54 5.00 3.27 14.21
CA ILE A 54 6.11 2.33 13.98
C ILE A 54 6.64 2.47 12.55
N ALA A 55 5.77 2.60 11.54
CA ALA A 55 6.16 2.84 10.16
C ALA A 55 7.03 4.09 10.01
N ILE A 56 6.61 5.23 10.57
CA ILE A 56 7.37 6.49 10.53
C ILE A 56 8.74 6.33 11.19
N LEU A 57 8.80 5.65 12.34
CA LEU A 57 10.07 5.41 13.04
C LEU A 57 11.01 4.49 12.25
N LEU A 58 10.49 3.42 11.64
CA LEU A 58 11.28 2.52 10.80
C LEU A 58 11.81 3.23 9.54
N CYS A 59 11.00 4.03 8.86
CA CYS A 59 11.45 4.84 7.73
C CYS A 59 12.55 5.83 8.14
N THR A 60 12.36 6.50 9.27
CA THR A 60 13.36 7.42 9.83
C THR A 60 14.67 6.69 10.13
N LEU A 61 14.59 5.51 10.75
CA LEU A 61 15.75 4.68 11.08
C LEU A 61 16.51 4.25 9.82
N GLU A 62 15.83 3.82 8.77
CA GLU A 62 16.47 3.47 7.49
C GLU A 62 17.22 4.64 6.89
N ILE A 63 16.59 5.82 6.81
CA ILE A 63 17.22 7.03 6.25
C ILE A 63 18.45 7.42 7.08
N VAL A 64 18.33 7.42 8.40
CA VAL A 64 19.42 7.78 9.33
C VAL A 64 20.59 6.80 9.21
N LEU A 65 20.33 5.49 9.24
CA LEU A 65 21.38 4.48 9.12
C LEU A 65 22.08 4.58 7.75
N GLY A 66 21.32 4.77 6.66
CA GLY A 66 21.88 4.96 5.32
C GLY A 66 22.75 6.21 5.21
N ALA A 67 22.28 7.34 5.72
CA ALA A 67 23.02 8.60 5.71
C ALA A 67 24.31 8.54 6.56
N LEU A 68 24.22 8.02 7.78
CA LEU A 68 25.37 7.87 8.66
C LEU A 68 26.38 6.86 8.13
N LEU A 69 25.94 5.80 7.43
CA LEU A 69 26.81 4.87 6.71
C LEU A 69 27.59 5.59 5.61
N LEU A 70 26.93 6.39 4.77
CA LEU A 70 27.56 7.15 3.69
C LEU A 70 28.56 8.19 4.22
N LEU A 71 28.26 8.81 5.35
CA LEU A 71 29.14 9.77 6.01
C LEU A 71 30.24 9.11 6.83
N GLY A 72 30.13 7.79 7.10
CA GLY A 72 31.06 7.02 7.92
C GLY A 72 30.98 7.34 9.41
N CYS A 73 29.92 8.04 9.84
CA CYS A 73 29.71 8.40 11.24
C CYS A 73 29.36 7.15 12.06
N TRP A 74 29.95 7.03 13.26
CA TRP A 74 29.68 5.96 14.21
C TRP A 74 29.62 4.56 13.60
N SER A 75 30.58 4.24 12.73
CA SER A 75 30.59 3.05 11.86
C SER A 75 30.25 1.74 12.60
N LYS A 76 30.70 1.58 13.86
CA LYS A 76 30.39 0.39 14.67
C LYS A 76 28.90 0.30 15.02
N LYS A 77 28.30 1.41 15.51
CA LYS A 77 26.87 1.45 15.89
C LYS A 77 25.98 1.30 14.65
N VAL A 78 26.32 2.01 13.57
CA VAL A 78 25.58 1.95 12.30
C VAL A 78 25.63 0.55 11.69
N ALA A 79 26.80 -0.11 11.69
CA ALA A 79 26.91 -1.48 11.18
C ALA A 79 26.06 -2.49 11.97
N TRP A 80 25.96 -2.34 13.29
CA TRP A 80 25.04 -3.14 14.11
C TRP A 80 23.58 -2.84 13.80
N GLY A 81 23.21 -1.56 13.70
CA GLY A 81 21.84 -1.16 13.37
C GLY A 81 21.40 -1.72 12.01
N LEU A 82 22.25 -1.60 10.98
CA LEU A 82 21.98 -2.16 9.65
C LEU A 82 21.84 -3.68 9.67
N LEU A 83 22.73 -4.38 10.41
CA LEU A 83 22.70 -5.84 10.49
C LEU A 83 21.42 -6.33 11.16
N LEU A 84 21.03 -5.74 12.30
CA LEU A 84 19.81 -6.11 13.01
C LEU A 84 18.56 -5.83 12.14
N LEU A 85 18.53 -4.68 11.48
CA LEU A 85 17.38 -4.28 10.66
C LEU A 85 17.25 -5.17 9.42
N ILE A 86 18.35 -5.51 8.74
CA ILE A 86 18.27 -6.38 7.55
C ILE A 86 17.93 -7.82 7.94
N ILE A 87 18.41 -8.34 9.06
CA ILE A 87 18.01 -9.67 9.56
C ILE A 87 16.49 -9.68 9.82
N PHE A 88 15.98 -8.66 10.49
CA PHE A 88 14.53 -8.52 10.73
C PHE A 88 13.73 -8.53 9.43
N PHE A 89 14.08 -7.70 8.44
CA PHE A 89 13.38 -7.68 7.16
C PHE A 89 13.56 -8.98 6.37
N THR A 90 14.74 -9.57 6.36
CA THR A 90 14.98 -10.85 5.68
C THR A 90 14.09 -11.97 6.26
N LEU A 91 13.91 -12.02 7.58
CA LEU A 91 12.99 -12.97 8.21
C LEU A 91 11.54 -12.70 7.83
N LEU A 92 11.09 -11.44 7.85
CA LEU A 92 9.73 -11.08 7.44
C LEU A 92 9.45 -11.45 5.96
N THR A 93 10.38 -11.13 5.06
CA THR A 93 10.23 -11.43 3.64
C THR A 93 10.31 -12.92 3.35
N PHE A 94 11.13 -13.68 4.11
CA PHE A 94 11.16 -15.14 4.04
C PHE A 94 9.83 -15.76 4.45
N ILE A 95 9.27 -15.34 5.59
CA ILE A 95 7.97 -15.84 6.06
C ILE A 95 6.88 -15.52 5.03
N SER A 96 6.87 -14.31 4.48
CA SER A 96 5.91 -13.92 3.43
C SER A 96 6.05 -14.76 2.17
N ALA A 97 7.28 -15.07 1.75
CA ALA A 97 7.55 -15.86 0.55
C ALA A 97 7.22 -17.35 0.75
N ALA A 98 7.59 -17.93 1.92
CA ALA A 98 7.42 -19.35 2.21
C ALA A 98 5.95 -19.71 2.51
N PHE A 99 5.26 -18.87 3.28
CA PHE A 99 3.90 -19.16 3.76
C PHE A 99 2.80 -18.39 2.99
N LYS A 100 3.18 -17.53 2.03
CA LYS A 100 2.25 -16.71 1.22
C LYS A 100 1.26 -15.87 2.05
N VAL A 101 1.69 -15.42 3.23
CA VAL A 101 0.83 -14.72 4.19
C VAL A 101 0.57 -13.25 3.82
N VAL A 102 1.49 -12.64 3.06
CA VAL A 102 1.35 -11.27 2.57
C VAL A 102 1.68 -11.23 1.08
N THR A 103 0.81 -10.63 0.29
CA THR A 103 0.94 -10.62 -1.18
C THR A 103 2.04 -9.71 -1.70
N SER A 104 2.37 -8.63 -0.98
CA SER A 104 3.44 -7.70 -1.31
C SER A 104 4.16 -7.24 -0.05
N CYS A 105 5.48 -7.20 -0.10
CA CYS A 105 6.31 -6.95 1.09
C CYS A 105 6.36 -5.49 1.55
N GLY A 106 5.96 -4.53 0.72
CA GLY A 106 6.02 -3.09 1.06
C GLY A 106 7.42 -2.48 1.18
N CYS A 107 8.51 -3.21 0.80
CA CYS A 107 9.88 -2.72 0.93
C CYS A 107 10.16 -1.39 0.22
N PHE A 108 9.50 -1.16 -0.91
CA PHE A 108 9.51 0.11 -1.67
C PHE A 108 8.09 0.68 -1.81
N GLY A 109 7.21 0.39 -0.84
CA GLY A 109 5.82 0.83 -0.88
C GLY A 109 5.12 0.46 -2.19
N ASP A 110 4.23 1.34 -2.65
CA ASP A 110 3.52 1.17 -3.93
C ASP A 110 4.31 1.69 -5.14
N ALA A 111 5.51 2.25 -4.93
CA ALA A 111 6.36 2.76 -6.02
C ALA A 111 6.96 1.64 -6.87
N ILE A 112 7.41 0.56 -6.23
CA ILE A 112 7.99 -0.62 -6.88
C ILE A 112 7.39 -1.87 -6.23
N PRO A 113 6.29 -2.40 -6.79
CA PRO A 113 5.68 -3.61 -6.26
C PRO A 113 6.59 -4.81 -6.52
N LEU A 114 7.13 -5.39 -5.44
CA LEU A 114 7.94 -6.59 -5.47
C LEU A 114 7.15 -7.78 -4.98
N THR A 115 7.29 -8.91 -5.66
CA THR A 115 6.79 -10.18 -5.14
C THR A 115 7.55 -10.57 -3.86
N PRO A 116 6.97 -11.40 -2.97
CA PRO A 116 7.65 -11.82 -1.75
C PRO A 116 9.03 -12.46 -2.01
N TRP A 117 9.17 -13.30 -3.05
CA TRP A 117 10.45 -13.91 -3.42
C TRP A 117 11.47 -12.90 -3.95
N GLN A 118 11.05 -11.90 -4.72
CA GLN A 118 11.94 -10.81 -5.17
C GLN A 118 12.43 -9.98 -3.99
N SER A 119 11.55 -9.70 -3.03
CA SER A 119 11.89 -8.98 -1.80
C SER A 119 12.89 -9.76 -0.96
N PHE A 120 12.65 -11.06 -0.76
CA PHE A 120 13.57 -11.93 -0.02
C PHE A 120 14.94 -12.03 -0.69
N THR A 121 14.99 -12.21 -2.03
CA THR A 121 16.26 -12.24 -2.78
C THR A 121 17.03 -10.93 -2.64
N LYS A 122 16.35 -9.80 -2.76
CA LYS A 122 16.92 -8.46 -2.52
C LYS A 122 17.52 -8.37 -1.11
N ASP A 123 16.80 -8.83 -0.10
CA ASP A 123 17.24 -8.76 1.30
C ASP A 123 18.45 -9.67 1.54
N LEU A 124 18.54 -10.85 0.92
CA LEU A 124 19.73 -11.70 0.98
C LEU A 124 20.97 -11.04 0.37
N ILE A 125 20.81 -10.35 -0.77
CA ILE A 125 21.91 -9.59 -1.39
C ILE A 125 22.36 -8.48 -0.44
N LEU A 126 21.41 -7.72 0.13
CA LEU A 126 21.71 -6.66 1.10
C LEU A 126 22.37 -7.21 2.36
N LEU A 127 21.88 -8.31 2.90
CA LEU A 127 22.47 -8.97 4.06
C LEU A 127 23.94 -9.33 3.79
N THR A 128 24.24 -9.90 2.63
CA THR A 128 25.62 -10.21 2.22
C THR A 128 26.51 -8.97 2.20
N LEU A 129 26.04 -7.87 1.60
CA LEU A 129 26.79 -6.61 1.54
C LEU A 129 26.94 -5.96 2.92
N ILE A 130 25.92 -6.06 3.78
CA ILE A 130 25.95 -5.56 5.16
C ILE A 130 26.92 -6.39 6.01
N ILE A 131 27.03 -7.70 5.81
CA ILE A 131 28.05 -8.54 6.47
C ILE A 131 29.44 -8.06 6.07
N VAL A 132 29.69 -7.76 4.79
CA VAL A 132 30.99 -7.18 4.35
C VAL A 132 31.28 -5.87 5.08
N ILE A 133 30.30 -4.98 5.20
CA ILE A 133 30.42 -3.72 5.97
C ILE A 133 30.70 -4.01 7.45
N PHE A 134 29.95 -4.92 8.04
CA PHE A 134 30.05 -5.27 9.47
C PHE A 134 31.43 -5.83 9.84
N LEU A 135 31.97 -6.76 9.04
CA LEU A 135 33.30 -7.32 9.25
C LEU A 135 34.42 -6.29 9.10
N ASN A 136 34.23 -5.30 8.20
CA ASN A 136 35.22 -4.27 7.90
C ASN A 136 34.88 -2.88 8.47
N LYS A 137 33.94 -2.80 9.45
CA LYS A 137 33.49 -1.53 10.04
C LYS A 137 34.58 -0.64 10.63
N HIS A 138 35.69 -1.24 11.04
CA HIS A 138 36.87 -0.53 11.56
C HIS A 138 37.67 0.24 10.49
N LEU A 139 37.49 -0.12 9.21
CA LEU A 139 38.13 0.56 8.07
C LEU A 139 37.30 1.76 7.56
N ILE A 140 36.10 1.95 8.09
CA ILE A 140 35.23 3.06 7.71
C ILE A 140 35.56 4.26 8.60
N HIS A 141 36.13 5.28 7.98
CA HIS A 141 36.48 6.52 8.66
C HIS A 141 35.40 7.58 8.41
N PRO A 142 35.07 8.39 9.43
CA PRO A 142 34.10 9.46 9.30
C PRO A 142 34.68 10.62 8.48
N ILE A 143 33.83 11.24 7.65
CA ILE A 143 34.17 12.47 6.93
C ILE A 143 34.42 13.61 7.94
N PHE A 144 33.62 13.66 9.00
CA PHE A 144 33.73 14.65 10.06
C PHE A 144 34.39 14.02 11.29
N LYS A 145 35.62 14.48 11.60
CA LYS A 145 36.41 13.92 12.71
C LYS A 145 35.87 14.29 14.10
N LYS A 146 35.25 15.50 14.24
CA LYS A 146 34.72 15.96 15.53
C LYS A 146 33.45 15.20 15.89
N GLU A 147 33.37 14.59 17.06
CA GLU A 147 32.21 13.82 17.50
C GLU A 147 30.95 14.69 17.62
N ALA A 148 31.09 15.94 18.05
CA ALA A 148 30.00 16.91 18.08
C ALA A 148 29.38 17.13 16.68
N ALA A 149 30.20 17.19 15.61
CA ALA A 149 29.71 17.33 14.24
C ALA A 149 28.93 16.08 13.81
N GLN A 150 29.43 14.86 14.10
CA GLN A 150 28.72 13.62 13.81
C GLN A 150 27.36 13.55 14.53
N ARG A 151 27.32 13.95 15.81
CA ARG A 151 26.09 14.01 16.61
C ARG A 151 25.08 15.01 16.01
N ASN A 152 25.54 16.22 15.70
CA ASN A 152 24.66 17.24 15.14
C ASN A 152 24.08 16.84 13.78
N ILE A 153 24.87 16.19 12.92
CA ILE A 153 24.40 15.64 11.65
C ILE A 153 23.37 14.53 11.88
N ALA A 154 23.64 13.60 12.81
CA ALA A 154 22.69 12.54 13.13
C ALA A 154 21.35 13.13 13.62
N ILE A 155 21.38 14.13 14.50
CA ILE A 155 20.17 14.82 14.97
C ILE A 155 19.46 15.51 13.79
N ALA A 156 20.19 16.25 12.95
CA ALA A 156 19.61 16.95 11.82
C ALA A 156 18.93 15.99 10.82
N VAL A 157 19.59 14.89 10.45
CA VAL A 157 19.02 13.88 9.56
C VAL A 157 17.80 13.23 10.20
N THR A 158 17.84 12.92 11.50
CA THR A 158 16.69 12.35 12.22
C THR A 158 15.50 13.32 12.21
N LEU A 159 15.71 14.59 12.55
CA LEU A 159 14.63 15.58 12.59
C LEU A 159 14.02 15.82 11.20
N VAL A 160 14.85 15.91 10.15
CA VAL A 160 14.38 16.08 8.77
C VAL A 160 13.59 14.85 8.32
N SER A 161 14.10 13.64 8.55
CA SER A 161 13.42 12.40 8.14
C SER A 161 12.10 12.18 8.89
N LEU A 162 12.11 12.42 10.21
CA LEU A 162 10.91 12.34 11.04
C LEU A 162 9.89 13.40 10.63
N GLY A 163 10.34 14.65 10.43
CA GLY A 163 9.50 15.75 9.97
C GLY A 163 8.88 15.45 8.60
N PHE A 164 9.62 14.84 7.68
CA PHE A 164 9.13 14.42 6.38
C PHE A 164 8.01 13.36 6.50
N GLY A 165 8.21 12.31 7.29
CA GLY A 165 7.19 11.28 7.51
C GLY A 165 5.94 11.81 8.22
N LEU A 166 6.11 12.71 9.20
CA LEU A 166 4.97 13.38 9.87
C LEU A 166 4.22 14.33 8.91
N TYR A 167 4.94 15.03 8.03
CA TYR A 167 4.33 15.90 7.03
C TYR A 167 3.45 15.10 6.07
N THR A 168 3.98 14.05 5.45
CA THR A 168 3.26 13.21 4.48
C THR A 168 2.08 12.45 5.12
N TYR A 169 2.20 12.10 6.39
CA TYR A 169 1.09 11.55 7.18
C TYR A 169 -0.08 12.53 7.33
N ASN A 170 0.22 13.83 7.53
CA ASN A 170 -0.82 14.84 7.81
C ASN A 170 -1.35 15.56 6.55
N VAL A 171 -0.68 15.39 5.39
CA VAL A 171 -1.03 16.17 4.18
C VAL A 171 -1.46 15.28 3.02
N LEU A 172 -0.87 14.23 2.74
CA LEU A 172 -0.92 13.18 1.72
C LEU A 172 0.49 12.95 1.16
N PRO A 173 0.75 11.80 0.52
CA PRO A 173 2.00 11.55 -0.20
C PRO A 173 2.31 12.66 -1.21
N ILE A 174 3.58 13.12 -1.24
CA ILE A 174 4.03 14.12 -2.21
C ILE A 174 4.04 13.51 -3.61
N ILE A 175 4.52 12.28 -3.73
CA ILE A 175 4.46 11.50 -4.97
C ILE A 175 3.43 10.40 -4.78
N ASP A 176 2.37 10.49 -5.55
CA ASP A 176 1.29 9.51 -5.48
C ASP A 176 1.52 8.38 -6.48
N PHE A 177 1.88 7.21 -5.96
CA PHE A 177 2.09 5.99 -6.74
C PHE A 177 0.83 5.16 -6.92
N LEU A 178 -0.27 5.53 -6.25
CA LEU A 178 -1.53 4.79 -6.27
C LEU A 178 -2.31 4.99 -7.58
N PRO A 179 -3.18 4.06 -7.92
CA PRO A 179 -3.99 4.15 -9.14
C PRO A 179 -4.90 5.39 -9.18
N TYR A 180 -5.33 5.87 -8.00
CA TYR A 180 -6.24 7.01 -7.86
C TYR A 180 -5.52 8.37 -7.77
N LYS A 181 -4.35 8.50 -8.37
CA LYS A 181 -3.60 9.77 -8.40
C LYS A 181 -4.34 10.84 -9.20
N VAL A 182 -4.06 12.11 -8.90
CA VAL A 182 -4.60 13.26 -9.66
C VAL A 182 -4.28 13.11 -11.16
N GLY A 183 -5.27 13.32 -12.00
CA GLY A 183 -5.22 13.11 -13.45
C GLY A 183 -5.49 11.68 -13.92
N ALA A 184 -5.65 10.71 -13.02
CA ALA A 184 -5.99 9.34 -13.41
C ALA A 184 -7.44 9.24 -13.90
N HIS A 185 -7.65 8.55 -15.02
CA HIS A 185 -8.98 8.18 -15.52
C HIS A 185 -9.31 6.78 -14.99
N ILE A 186 -10.14 6.72 -13.96
CA ILE A 186 -10.42 5.50 -13.18
C ILE A 186 -11.02 4.39 -14.06
N PRO A 187 -12.03 4.63 -14.93
CA PRO A 187 -12.60 3.58 -15.76
C PRO A 187 -11.56 2.85 -16.61
N SER A 188 -10.58 3.57 -17.18
CA SER A 188 -9.53 2.94 -17.99
C SER A 188 -8.55 2.09 -17.18
N LEU A 189 -8.47 2.30 -15.87
CA LEU A 189 -7.63 1.51 -14.96
C LEU A 189 -8.34 0.28 -14.40
N MET A 190 -9.67 0.20 -14.60
CA MET A 190 -10.52 -0.92 -14.17
C MET A 190 -10.69 -1.99 -15.23
N VAL A 191 -10.34 -1.70 -16.48
CA VAL A 191 -10.54 -2.60 -17.62
C VAL A 191 -9.21 -3.06 -18.22
N ILE A 192 -9.26 -4.19 -18.91
CA ILE A 192 -8.13 -4.68 -19.72
C ILE A 192 -8.13 -3.88 -21.03
N PRO A 193 -7.00 -3.24 -21.40
CA PRO A 193 -6.92 -2.46 -22.64
C PRO A 193 -7.21 -3.33 -23.88
N PRO A 194 -7.77 -2.74 -24.95
CA PRO A 194 -7.96 -3.44 -26.21
C PRO A 194 -6.65 -4.02 -26.74
N GLY A 195 -6.66 -5.32 -27.09
CA GLY A 195 -5.48 -6.04 -27.58
C GLY A 195 -4.68 -6.79 -26.51
N GLU A 196 -4.83 -6.47 -25.24
CA GLU A 196 -4.25 -7.23 -24.14
C GLU A 196 -5.17 -8.39 -23.74
N LYS A 197 -4.58 -9.45 -23.19
CA LYS A 197 -5.32 -10.62 -22.69
C LYS A 197 -5.20 -10.70 -21.17
N PRO A 198 -6.23 -11.20 -20.48
CA PRO A 198 -6.15 -11.46 -19.05
C PRO A 198 -5.17 -12.59 -18.74
N ASP A 199 -4.88 -12.77 -17.47
CA ASP A 199 -4.16 -13.94 -16.97
C ASP A 199 -4.86 -15.22 -17.43
N GLU A 200 -4.10 -16.17 -17.98
CA GLU A 200 -4.61 -17.48 -18.36
C GLU A 200 -4.34 -18.46 -17.21
N PHE A 201 -5.40 -19.03 -16.67
CA PHE A 201 -5.34 -20.03 -15.62
C PHE A 201 -5.74 -21.39 -16.16
N GLU A 202 -5.15 -22.42 -15.60
CA GLU A 202 -5.50 -23.82 -15.77
C GLU A 202 -5.90 -24.39 -14.41
N ILE A 203 -6.96 -25.18 -14.38
CA ILE A 203 -7.41 -25.83 -13.15
C ILE A 203 -6.65 -27.15 -13.03
N MET A 204 -5.96 -27.37 -11.93
CA MET A 204 -5.25 -28.60 -11.62
C MET A 204 -6.10 -29.44 -10.68
N TYR A 205 -6.42 -30.65 -11.11
CA TYR A 205 -7.07 -31.66 -10.28
C TYR A 205 -6.01 -32.58 -9.69
N HIS A 206 -6.08 -32.82 -8.40
CA HIS A 206 -5.30 -33.85 -7.73
C HIS A 206 -6.11 -35.11 -7.67
N LEU A 207 -5.63 -36.14 -8.36
CA LEU A 207 -6.34 -37.41 -8.56
C LEU A 207 -5.63 -38.55 -7.81
N ARG A 208 -6.42 -39.44 -7.19
CA ARG A 208 -5.93 -40.65 -6.57
C ARG A 208 -6.65 -41.86 -7.13
N ASN A 209 -5.90 -42.90 -7.44
CA ASN A 209 -6.47 -44.20 -7.81
C ASN A 209 -6.89 -44.96 -6.54
N LYS A 210 -8.16 -45.34 -6.44
CA LYS A 210 -8.74 -46.02 -5.28
C LYS A 210 -8.08 -47.39 -4.99
N LYS A 211 -7.62 -48.11 -6.05
CA LYS A 211 -7.03 -49.44 -5.92
C LYS A 211 -5.52 -49.37 -5.70
N THR A 212 -4.81 -48.64 -6.54
CA THR A 212 -3.32 -48.59 -6.50
C THR A 212 -2.77 -47.55 -5.54
N LYS A 213 -3.61 -46.62 -5.06
CA LYS A 213 -3.22 -45.46 -4.26
C LYS A 213 -2.26 -44.51 -4.98
N GLU A 214 -2.10 -44.65 -6.28
CA GLU A 214 -1.31 -43.77 -7.12
C GLU A 214 -1.96 -42.36 -7.13
N GLU A 215 -1.15 -41.30 -6.95
CA GLU A 215 -1.58 -39.94 -7.00
C GLU A 215 -0.96 -39.24 -8.23
N LYS A 216 -1.73 -38.40 -8.89
CA LYS A 216 -1.24 -37.60 -10.01
C LYS A 216 -1.99 -36.26 -10.11
N ASP A 217 -1.26 -35.23 -10.52
CA ASP A 217 -1.84 -33.95 -10.87
C ASP A 217 -2.18 -33.91 -12.36
N MET A 218 -3.35 -33.43 -12.69
CA MET A 218 -3.82 -33.31 -14.07
C MET A 218 -4.53 -32.00 -14.31
N SER A 219 -4.20 -31.32 -15.41
CA SER A 219 -4.92 -30.12 -15.79
C SER A 219 -6.34 -30.42 -16.28
N ASP A 220 -7.23 -29.43 -16.20
CA ASP A 220 -8.60 -29.52 -16.72
C ASP A 220 -8.65 -29.98 -18.18
N LYS A 221 -7.75 -29.45 -19.02
CA LYS A 221 -7.65 -29.84 -20.44
C LYS A 221 -7.24 -31.31 -20.58
N ALA A 222 -6.26 -31.75 -19.80
CA ALA A 222 -5.82 -33.13 -19.81
C ALA A 222 -6.87 -34.10 -19.22
N TYR A 223 -7.55 -33.65 -18.16
CA TYR A 223 -8.64 -34.35 -17.51
C TYR A 223 -9.79 -34.64 -18.48
N LEU A 224 -10.21 -33.59 -19.24
CA LEU A 224 -11.24 -33.73 -20.26
C LEU A 224 -10.77 -34.60 -21.48
N LYS A 225 -9.52 -34.39 -21.93
CA LYS A 225 -8.96 -35.10 -23.09
C LYS A 225 -8.77 -36.61 -22.83
N THR A 226 -8.37 -36.96 -21.63
CA THR A 226 -8.15 -38.39 -21.26
C THR A 226 -9.43 -39.10 -20.83
N GLU A 227 -10.52 -38.35 -20.64
CA GLU A 227 -11.80 -38.85 -20.15
C GLU A 227 -11.68 -39.65 -18.83
N ILE A 228 -10.65 -39.41 -18.04
CA ILE A 228 -10.35 -40.15 -16.81
C ILE A 228 -11.49 -40.13 -15.79
N TRP A 229 -12.36 -39.16 -15.89
CA TRP A 229 -13.58 -39.04 -15.11
C TRP A 229 -14.59 -40.18 -15.36
N LYS A 230 -14.45 -40.93 -16.45
CA LYS A 230 -15.25 -42.11 -16.75
C LYS A 230 -14.72 -43.39 -16.02
N ASP A 231 -13.48 -43.32 -15.52
CA ASP A 231 -12.89 -44.47 -14.80
C ASP A 231 -13.20 -44.33 -13.30
N GLU A 232 -14.11 -45.16 -12.80
CA GLU A 232 -14.56 -45.19 -11.40
C GLU A 232 -13.43 -45.44 -10.38
N ASN A 233 -12.26 -45.91 -10.84
CA ASN A 233 -11.10 -46.12 -9.97
C ASN A 233 -10.36 -44.83 -9.62
N TRP A 234 -10.59 -43.74 -10.34
CA TRP A 234 -9.98 -42.46 -10.04
C TRP A 234 -10.96 -41.51 -9.32
N GLU A 235 -10.47 -40.87 -8.28
CA GLU A 235 -11.22 -39.87 -7.54
C GLU A 235 -10.41 -38.55 -7.42
N ILE A 236 -11.09 -37.44 -7.41
CA ILE A 236 -10.49 -36.13 -7.12
C ILE A 236 -10.35 -36.03 -5.60
N ILE A 237 -9.13 -35.73 -5.13
CA ILE A 237 -8.85 -35.52 -3.71
C ILE A 237 -8.49 -34.04 -3.49
N GLY A 238 -9.11 -33.45 -2.45
CA GLY A 238 -8.92 -32.03 -2.15
C GLY A 238 -9.66 -31.10 -3.11
N GLU A 239 -9.41 -29.80 -2.98
CA GLU A 239 -9.98 -28.78 -3.85
C GLU A 239 -9.10 -28.56 -5.09
N PRO A 240 -9.71 -28.35 -6.27
CA PRO A 240 -8.96 -28.03 -7.49
C PRO A 240 -8.15 -26.73 -7.32
N ALA A 241 -6.86 -26.77 -7.69
CA ALA A 241 -5.97 -25.63 -7.57
C ALA A 241 -5.90 -24.84 -8.90
N LYS A 242 -6.01 -23.50 -8.85
CA LYS A 242 -5.75 -22.65 -10.01
C LYS A 242 -4.24 -22.48 -10.19
N ARG A 243 -3.72 -22.86 -11.36
CA ARG A 243 -2.33 -22.64 -11.77
C ARG A 243 -2.29 -21.58 -12.86
N LEU A 244 -1.50 -20.53 -12.65
CA LEU A 244 -1.23 -19.53 -13.68
C LEU A 244 -0.35 -20.16 -14.78
N VAL A 245 -0.86 -20.19 -16.01
CA VAL A 245 -0.15 -20.72 -17.19
C VAL A 245 0.56 -19.60 -17.92
N LYS A 246 -0.13 -18.47 -18.09
CA LYS A 246 0.41 -17.31 -18.78
C LYS A 246 -0.03 -16.05 -18.07
N LYS A 247 0.94 -15.23 -17.71
CA LYS A 247 0.66 -13.91 -17.14
C LYS A 247 0.21 -12.98 -18.26
N GLY A 248 -0.97 -12.41 -18.11
CA GLY A 248 -1.55 -11.42 -19.00
C GLY A 248 -1.49 -10.01 -18.40
N PHE A 249 -2.38 -9.15 -18.88
CA PHE A 249 -2.59 -7.82 -18.32
C PHE A 249 -3.54 -7.89 -17.13
N GLU A 250 -3.16 -7.25 -16.06
CA GLU A 250 -3.94 -7.15 -14.84
C GLU A 250 -4.33 -5.69 -14.61
N PRO A 251 -5.66 -5.34 -14.56
CA PRO A 251 -6.10 -3.98 -14.28
C PRO A 251 -5.51 -3.46 -12.98
N LYS A 252 -5.17 -2.17 -12.94
CA LYS A 252 -4.61 -1.56 -11.73
C LYS A 252 -5.64 -1.41 -10.61
N ILE A 253 -6.92 -1.32 -10.98
CA ILE A 253 -8.06 -1.27 -10.07
C ILE A 253 -8.95 -2.46 -10.40
N LYS A 254 -9.01 -3.46 -9.51
CA LYS A 254 -9.76 -4.70 -9.74
C LYS A 254 -11.01 -4.77 -8.90
N ASP A 255 -10.94 -4.23 -7.69
CA ASP A 255 -11.87 -4.56 -6.60
C ASP A 255 -12.73 -3.36 -6.19
N LEU A 256 -12.83 -2.32 -7.05
CA LEU A 256 -13.70 -1.20 -6.77
C LEU A 256 -15.13 -1.56 -7.18
N ASN A 257 -15.95 -1.83 -6.18
CA ASN A 257 -17.39 -2.00 -6.29
C ASN A 257 -18.07 -1.10 -5.26
N ILE A 258 -18.86 -0.13 -5.71
CA ILE A 258 -19.55 0.84 -4.88
C ILE A 258 -21.04 0.52 -4.89
N THR A 259 -21.58 0.14 -3.74
CA THR A 259 -22.98 -0.27 -3.60
C THR A 259 -23.73 0.63 -2.63
N ASP A 260 -25.06 0.68 -2.75
CA ASP A 260 -25.92 1.24 -1.73
C ASP A 260 -26.21 0.21 -0.60
N ALA A 261 -27.02 0.59 0.37
CA ALA A 261 -27.41 -0.28 1.48
C ALA A 261 -28.25 -1.50 1.04
N SER A 262 -28.82 -1.49 -0.18
CA SER A 262 -29.58 -2.61 -0.74
C SER A 262 -28.69 -3.59 -1.52
N GLY A 263 -27.40 -3.23 -1.76
CA GLY A 263 -26.46 -3.98 -2.57
C GLY A 263 -26.51 -3.63 -4.07
N THR A 264 -27.26 -2.60 -4.45
CA THR A 264 -27.29 -2.12 -5.83
C THR A 264 -25.98 -1.45 -6.20
N ASP A 265 -25.39 -1.81 -7.35
CA ASP A 265 -24.09 -1.27 -7.82
C ASP A 265 -24.27 0.12 -8.44
N TYR A 266 -23.57 1.09 -7.90
CA TYR A 266 -23.49 2.49 -8.34
C TYR A 266 -22.09 2.86 -8.83
N THR A 267 -21.18 1.91 -8.96
CA THR A 267 -19.77 2.17 -9.33
C THR A 267 -19.65 3.01 -10.58
N LYS A 268 -20.31 2.59 -11.67
CA LYS A 268 -20.25 3.30 -12.94
C LYS A 268 -20.87 4.68 -12.84
N GLU A 269 -22.04 4.81 -12.24
CA GLU A 269 -22.78 6.07 -12.11
C GLU A 269 -21.98 7.11 -11.32
N LEU A 270 -21.35 6.71 -10.21
CA LEU A 270 -20.59 7.62 -9.37
C LEU A 270 -19.21 7.97 -9.96
N ILE A 271 -18.54 7.00 -10.57
CA ILE A 271 -17.20 7.21 -11.12
C ILE A 271 -17.25 7.94 -12.46
N GLU A 272 -18.15 7.56 -13.38
CA GLU A 272 -18.26 8.13 -14.73
C GLU A 272 -19.20 9.34 -14.81
N ASN A 273 -19.62 9.91 -13.66
CA ASN A 273 -20.45 11.11 -13.64
C ASN A 273 -19.84 12.22 -14.52
N PRO A 274 -20.56 12.71 -15.56
CA PRO A 274 -20.06 13.74 -16.46
C PRO A 274 -19.89 15.12 -15.78
N TYR A 275 -20.55 15.31 -14.64
CA TYR A 275 -20.46 16.53 -13.82
C TYR A 275 -19.44 16.34 -12.70
N TYR A 276 -19.15 17.42 -12.01
CA TYR A 276 -18.34 17.32 -10.79
C TYR A 276 -19.03 16.48 -9.73
N ASN A 277 -18.24 15.66 -9.08
CA ASN A 277 -18.65 14.78 -8.01
C ASN A 277 -17.68 14.95 -6.84
N LEU A 278 -18.16 15.24 -5.66
CA LEU A 278 -17.36 15.41 -4.46
C LEU A 278 -17.50 14.15 -3.61
N ILE A 279 -16.43 13.38 -3.55
CA ILE A 279 -16.41 12.10 -2.87
C ILE A 279 -15.62 12.24 -1.57
N PHE A 280 -16.28 12.02 -0.44
CA PHE A 280 -15.66 11.86 0.86
C PHE A 280 -15.40 10.39 1.10
N VAL A 281 -14.19 10.05 1.53
CA VAL A 281 -13.80 8.67 1.82
C VAL A 281 -13.54 8.56 3.32
N ALA A 282 -14.41 7.87 4.02
CA ALA A 282 -14.26 7.52 5.42
C ALA A 282 -14.29 5.99 5.55
N TYR A 283 -13.18 5.35 5.16
CA TYR A 283 -13.10 3.89 5.07
C TYR A 283 -13.34 3.18 6.42
N ASP A 284 -13.12 3.89 7.53
CA ASP A 284 -13.43 3.42 8.88
C ASP A 284 -14.10 4.57 9.67
N LEU A 285 -15.41 4.45 9.87
CA LEU A 285 -16.21 5.47 10.56
C LEU A 285 -15.86 5.58 12.06
N HIS A 286 -15.39 4.49 12.68
CA HIS A 286 -15.01 4.48 14.09
C HIS A 286 -13.67 5.21 14.33
N ALA A 287 -12.77 5.18 13.35
CA ALA A 287 -11.50 5.87 13.39
C ALA A 287 -11.49 7.19 12.63
N THR A 288 -12.63 7.63 12.08
CA THR A 288 -12.75 8.88 11.32
C THR A 288 -12.60 10.09 12.25
N ASN A 289 -11.88 11.12 11.76
CA ASN A 289 -11.77 12.39 12.46
C ASN A 289 -13.13 13.13 12.42
N GLU A 290 -13.89 13.05 13.49
CA GLU A 290 -15.24 13.64 13.57
C GLU A 290 -15.25 15.17 13.45
N ALA A 291 -14.21 15.86 13.94
CA ALA A 291 -14.10 17.31 13.80
C ALA A 291 -13.99 17.76 12.34
N ALA A 292 -13.42 16.91 11.48
CA ALA A 292 -13.35 17.16 10.04
C ALA A 292 -14.73 16.98 9.37
N ILE A 293 -15.57 16.08 9.86
CA ILE A 293 -16.90 15.80 9.25
C ILE A 293 -17.77 17.05 9.22
N GLY A 294 -17.77 17.87 10.27
CA GLY A 294 -18.51 19.13 10.28
C GLY A 294 -18.12 20.08 9.13
N LYS A 295 -16.82 20.19 8.84
CA LYS A 295 -16.32 20.99 7.71
C LYS A 295 -16.70 20.40 6.36
N LEU A 296 -16.61 19.08 6.23
CA LEU A 296 -16.99 18.37 5.00
C LEU A 296 -18.50 18.46 4.74
N ASN A 297 -19.28 18.38 5.79
CA ASN A 297 -20.74 18.53 5.71
C ASN A 297 -21.14 19.95 5.24
N ALA A 298 -20.52 21.01 5.80
CA ALA A 298 -20.73 22.37 5.34
C ALA A 298 -20.30 22.54 3.87
N LEU A 299 -19.19 21.92 3.46
CA LEU A 299 -18.73 21.91 2.07
C LEU A 299 -19.76 21.21 1.15
N ALA A 300 -20.30 20.07 1.56
CA ALA A 300 -21.31 19.31 0.83
C ALA A 300 -22.58 20.13 0.60
N ILE A 301 -23.11 20.75 1.66
CA ILE A 301 -24.31 21.57 1.59
C ILE A 301 -24.11 22.71 0.57
N ASN A 302 -23.03 23.47 0.68
CA ASN A 302 -22.75 24.60 -0.23
C ASN A 302 -22.56 24.12 -1.68
N ALA A 303 -21.80 23.04 -1.91
CA ALA A 303 -21.55 22.49 -3.24
C ALA A 303 -22.85 22.02 -3.92
N THR A 304 -23.73 21.38 -3.17
CA THR A 304 -25.01 20.91 -3.70
C THR A 304 -25.98 22.08 -3.92
N GLN A 305 -26.12 23.00 -2.97
CA GLN A 305 -27.10 24.09 -3.06
C GLN A 305 -26.75 25.12 -4.13
N GLN A 306 -25.47 25.45 -4.30
CA GLN A 306 -25.05 26.50 -5.24
C GLN A 306 -24.72 25.99 -6.65
N PHE A 307 -24.22 24.78 -6.77
CA PHE A 307 -23.77 24.23 -8.06
C PHE A 307 -24.36 22.88 -8.43
N ASN A 308 -25.31 22.37 -7.64
CA ASN A 308 -25.94 21.06 -7.84
C ASN A 308 -24.91 19.91 -7.96
N ILE A 309 -23.79 20.04 -7.22
CA ILE A 309 -22.75 19.02 -7.21
C ILE A 309 -23.17 17.87 -6.30
N ARG A 310 -23.15 16.66 -6.84
CA ARG A 310 -23.44 15.46 -6.07
C ARG A 310 -22.32 15.24 -5.04
N THR A 311 -22.71 15.00 -3.80
CA THR A 311 -21.79 14.74 -2.69
C THR A 311 -22.07 13.39 -2.08
N VAL A 312 -21.05 12.54 -2.01
CA VAL A 312 -21.16 11.17 -1.50
C VAL A 312 -20.11 10.88 -0.44
N LEU A 313 -20.45 10.04 0.51
CA LEU A 313 -19.52 9.46 1.47
C LEU A 313 -19.37 7.98 1.17
N LEU A 314 -18.13 7.53 0.97
CA LEU A 314 -17.79 6.11 0.81
C LEU A 314 -17.22 5.55 2.10
N THR A 315 -17.72 4.39 2.54
CA THR A 315 -17.25 3.71 3.74
C THR A 315 -17.20 2.19 3.56
N ALA A 316 -16.36 1.53 4.38
CA ALA A 316 -16.28 0.07 4.42
C ALA A 316 -17.04 -0.52 5.65
N ASN A 317 -17.66 0.33 6.46
CA ASN A 317 -18.43 -0.10 7.61
C ASN A 317 -19.82 -0.62 7.20
N SER A 318 -20.50 -1.26 8.15
CA SER A 318 -21.85 -1.76 7.93
C SER A 318 -22.88 -0.65 7.71
N ALA A 319 -24.00 -0.98 7.07
CA ALA A 319 -25.12 -0.04 6.91
C ALA A 319 -25.66 0.46 8.26
N GLN A 320 -25.61 -0.37 9.31
CA GLN A 320 -26.01 0.01 10.65
C GLN A 320 -25.08 1.08 11.26
N ASP A 321 -23.76 0.90 11.13
CA ASP A 321 -22.77 1.88 11.59
C ASP A 321 -22.90 3.19 10.82
N ALA A 322 -23.12 3.11 9.50
CA ALA A 322 -23.33 4.26 8.65
C ALA A 322 -24.59 5.05 9.07
N GLN A 323 -25.70 4.39 9.37
CA GLN A 323 -26.91 5.05 9.84
C GLN A 323 -26.70 5.76 11.20
N ALA A 324 -25.98 5.10 12.12
CA ALA A 324 -25.64 5.71 13.41
C ALA A 324 -24.74 6.94 13.21
N PHE A 325 -23.76 6.86 12.29
CA PHE A 325 -22.84 7.94 11.96
C PHE A 325 -23.56 9.12 11.28
N ILE A 326 -24.45 8.87 10.33
CA ILE A 326 -25.28 9.87 9.66
C ILE A 326 -26.10 10.65 10.70
N LYS A 327 -26.79 9.93 11.60
CA LYS A 327 -27.63 10.55 12.63
C LYS A 327 -26.82 11.38 13.62
N LYS A 328 -25.65 10.84 14.05
CA LYS A 328 -24.77 11.53 15.01
C LYS A 328 -24.21 12.83 14.45
N ASN A 329 -23.82 12.84 13.17
CA ASN A 329 -23.11 13.96 12.54
C ASN A 329 -24.04 14.84 11.68
N ASN A 330 -25.34 14.58 11.61
CA ASN A 330 -26.28 15.23 10.69
C ASN A 330 -25.73 15.28 9.26
N LEU A 331 -25.24 14.15 8.76
CA LEU A 331 -24.56 14.07 7.48
C LEU A 331 -25.51 14.38 6.32
N PHE A 332 -25.12 15.31 5.46
CA PHE A 332 -25.88 15.73 4.28
C PHE A 332 -25.63 14.85 3.06
N SER A 333 -24.42 14.29 2.92
CA SER A 333 -24.02 13.49 1.76
C SER A 333 -24.72 12.13 1.70
N GLU A 334 -24.96 11.65 0.48
CA GLU A 334 -25.37 10.26 0.23
C GLU A 334 -24.29 9.29 0.72
N VAL A 335 -24.66 8.14 1.26
CA VAL A 335 -23.70 7.15 1.77
C VAL A 335 -23.73 5.89 0.92
N PHE A 336 -22.55 5.47 0.47
CA PHE A 336 -22.33 4.24 -0.29
C PHE A 336 -21.22 3.40 0.36
N PHE A 337 -21.19 2.13 0.00
CA PHE A 337 -20.33 1.12 0.59
C PHE A 337 -19.36 0.57 -0.43
N ALA A 338 -18.11 0.38 -0.02
CA ALA A 338 -17.09 -0.29 -0.82
C ALA A 338 -16.05 -0.92 0.10
N ASP A 339 -15.28 -1.87 -0.41
CA ASP A 339 -14.23 -2.52 0.37
C ASP A 339 -13.16 -1.54 0.87
N ALA A 340 -12.60 -1.83 2.05
CA ALA A 340 -11.60 -0.97 2.69
C ALA A 340 -10.32 -0.81 1.86
N VAL A 341 -9.90 -1.84 1.11
CA VAL A 341 -8.65 -1.82 0.34
C VAL A 341 -8.67 -0.77 -0.78
N PRO A 342 -9.66 -0.75 -1.70
CA PRO A 342 -9.78 0.33 -2.68
C PRO A 342 -9.97 1.70 -2.03
N LEU A 343 -10.77 1.82 -0.96
CA LEU A 343 -10.97 3.10 -0.27
C LEU A 343 -9.67 3.66 0.33
N LYS A 344 -8.87 2.82 1.00
CA LYS A 344 -7.54 3.17 1.51
C LYS A 344 -6.57 3.56 0.39
N SER A 345 -6.78 3.02 -0.83
CA SER A 345 -5.97 3.36 -2.02
C SER A 345 -6.43 4.65 -2.70
N MET A 346 -7.70 5.02 -2.60
CA MET A 346 -8.23 6.28 -3.16
C MET A 346 -7.56 7.48 -2.53
N VAL A 347 -7.46 7.50 -1.19
CA VAL A 347 -6.85 8.61 -0.46
C VAL A 347 -6.26 8.13 0.86
N ARG A 348 -5.04 8.59 1.16
CA ARG A 348 -4.34 8.29 2.41
C ARG A 348 -4.79 9.23 3.53
N ALA A 349 -6.09 9.24 3.83
CA ALA A 349 -6.69 10.02 4.91
C ALA A 349 -8.04 9.42 5.32
N ASN A 350 -8.42 9.57 6.59
CA ASN A 350 -9.71 9.15 7.12
C ASN A 350 -10.32 10.27 8.03
N PRO A 351 -11.19 11.15 7.47
CA PRO A 351 -11.68 11.14 6.11
C PRO A 351 -10.71 11.77 5.10
N GLY A 352 -10.84 11.38 3.82
CA GLY A 352 -10.20 12.04 2.70
C GLY A 352 -11.24 12.61 1.74
N VAL A 353 -10.83 13.47 0.81
CA VAL A 353 -11.71 14.10 -0.16
C VAL A 353 -11.15 13.95 -1.56
N LEU A 354 -12.00 13.53 -2.52
CA LEU A 354 -11.71 13.52 -3.94
C LEU A 354 -12.72 14.44 -4.67
N LEU A 355 -12.22 15.21 -5.62
CA LEU A 355 -13.04 15.86 -6.64
C LEU A 355 -12.86 15.09 -7.94
N MET A 356 -13.95 14.58 -8.49
CA MET A 356 -13.95 13.82 -9.73
C MET A 356 -14.85 14.46 -10.76
N LYS A 357 -14.55 14.22 -12.04
CA LYS A 357 -15.41 14.58 -13.17
C LYS A 357 -15.13 13.65 -14.33
N ASN A 358 -16.17 13.07 -14.93
CA ASN A 358 -16.07 12.20 -16.10
C ASN A 358 -15.00 11.11 -15.96
N GLY A 359 -14.99 10.41 -14.84
CA GLY A 359 -14.03 9.33 -14.54
C GLY A 359 -12.63 9.78 -14.14
N VAL A 360 -12.33 11.09 -14.20
CA VAL A 360 -11.00 11.62 -13.89
C VAL A 360 -10.94 12.16 -12.49
N VAL A 361 -9.89 11.81 -11.75
CA VAL A 361 -9.56 12.43 -10.45
C VAL A 361 -8.99 13.82 -10.72
N ILE A 362 -9.80 14.86 -10.48
CA ILE A 362 -9.40 16.26 -10.70
C ILE A 362 -8.45 16.73 -9.61
N ASN A 363 -8.77 16.38 -8.34
CA ASN A 363 -7.90 16.65 -7.21
C ASN A 363 -8.29 15.78 -6.01
N LYS A 364 -7.40 15.72 -5.00
CA LYS A 364 -7.68 15.05 -3.73
C LYS A 364 -6.98 15.75 -2.57
N TRP A 365 -7.55 15.63 -1.38
CA TRP A 365 -7.05 16.32 -0.17
C TRP A 365 -7.18 15.42 1.05
N HIS A 366 -6.23 15.57 1.95
CA HIS A 366 -6.35 15.17 3.32
C HIS A 366 -7.31 16.11 4.06
N TYR A 367 -8.08 15.64 5.03
CA TYR A 367 -9.06 16.46 5.76
C TYR A 367 -8.45 17.72 6.41
N HIS A 368 -7.15 17.72 6.71
CA HIS A 368 -6.47 18.89 7.24
C HIS A 368 -6.36 20.05 6.23
N ASN A 369 -6.27 19.73 4.93
CA ASN A 369 -5.98 20.70 3.88
C ASN A 369 -7.12 20.86 2.88
N VAL A 370 -8.32 20.37 3.18
CA VAL A 370 -9.48 20.58 2.31
C VAL A 370 -9.69 22.10 2.16
N PRO A 371 -9.75 22.63 0.91
CA PRO A 371 -10.03 24.03 0.66
C PRO A 371 -11.41 24.44 1.19
N THR A 372 -11.57 25.72 1.48
CA THR A 372 -12.90 26.25 1.74
C THR A 372 -13.78 26.16 0.48
N PHE A 373 -15.10 26.22 0.65
CA PHE A 373 -16.02 26.18 -0.48
C PHE A 373 -15.71 27.30 -1.50
N ASP A 374 -15.45 28.53 -1.06
CA ASP A 374 -15.11 29.67 -1.94
C ASP A 374 -13.83 29.43 -2.75
N GLN A 375 -12.82 28.75 -2.15
CA GLN A 375 -11.61 28.39 -2.87
C GLN A 375 -11.86 27.31 -3.94
N LEU A 376 -12.72 26.32 -3.64
CA LEU A 376 -13.11 25.30 -4.61
C LEU A 376 -13.95 25.88 -5.72
N SER A 377 -14.95 26.70 -5.41
CA SER A 377 -15.85 27.35 -6.35
C SER A 377 -15.07 28.16 -7.38
N ARG A 378 -14.26 29.12 -6.94
CA ARG A 378 -13.41 29.93 -7.81
C ARG A 378 -12.46 29.13 -8.69
N LYS A 379 -11.94 28.00 -8.18
CA LYS A 379 -10.95 27.21 -8.91
C LYS A 379 -11.57 26.26 -9.93
N TYR A 380 -12.72 25.68 -9.62
CA TYR A 380 -13.28 24.55 -10.38
C TYR A 380 -14.69 24.79 -10.91
N PHE A 381 -15.53 25.56 -10.22
CA PHE A 381 -16.97 25.64 -10.51
C PHE A 381 -17.39 26.93 -11.21
N ASP A 382 -16.74 28.04 -10.91
CA ASP A 382 -17.04 29.38 -11.48
C ASP A 382 -16.43 29.60 -12.89
N LYS A 383 -16.15 28.51 -13.63
CA LYS A 383 -15.55 28.59 -14.97
C LYS A 383 -16.56 28.36 -16.06
#